data_e37f1811191fb3d69f1cd866f7a9b0a8
#
_entry.id   e37f1811191fb3d69f1cd866f7a9b0a8
#
_cell.length_a   1.000
_cell.length_b   1.000
_cell.length_c   1.000
_cell.angle_alpha   90.00
_cell.angle_beta   90.00
_cell.angle_gamma   90.00
#
_symmetry.space_group_name_H-M   'P 1'
#
loop_
_entity.id
_entity.type
_entity.pdbx_description
1 polymer ?
#
loop_
_entity_poly.entity_id
_entity_poly.type
_entity_poly.pdbx_seq_one_letter_code
_entity_poly.pdbx_strand_id
1 'polypeptide(L)'
;VKLTATTKAICVILLMMVTVGCDGLMSKKVKRVGMVVGLNPKDMSDYKILHSDSNPGVRDLLNKYNMHNFSIFLHQIEGKWYEFGYYEYTGDDFEADMAKMGAEPRIRAWLKVCDQMQLPLKGEKSWAIMEQVYYNE
;
A
#
# COMPACT_ATOMS: atom_id res chain seq x y z
N VAL A 1 -52.74 -70.72 -0.08
CA VAL A 1 -51.90 -70.26 0.97
C VAL A 1 -51.27 -68.97 0.50
N LYS A 2 -51.55 -67.86 1.20
CA LYS A 2 -51.24 -66.51 0.76
C LYS A 2 -49.82 -66.11 1.24
N LEU A 3 -49.01 -65.62 0.31
CA LEU A 3 -47.71 -65.02 0.54
C LEU A 3 -47.94 -63.55 0.86
N THR A 4 -47.47 -63.11 2.02
CA THR A 4 -47.44 -61.69 2.42
C THR A 4 -46.11 -61.08 1.99
N ALA A 5 -46.17 -60.02 1.20
CA ALA A 5 -45.03 -59.27 0.76
C ALA A 5 -44.49 -58.35 1.87
N THR A 6 -43.29 -58.58 2.24
CA THR A 6 -42.58 -57.68 3.20
C THR A 6 -41.87 -56.54 2.45
N THR A 7 -42.44 -55.37 2.57
CA THR A 7 -41.84 -54.12 1.99
C THR A 7 -40.56 -53.77 2.73
N LYS A 8 -39.42 -53.90 2.09
CA LYS A 8 -38.15 -53.38 2.60
C LYS A 8 -38.07 -51.89 2.31
N ALA A 9 -38.21 -51.10 3.33
CA ALA A 9 -37.88 -49.66 3.27
C ALA A 9 -36.37 -49.48 3.11
N ILE A 10 -35.96 -49.04 1.93
CA ILE A 10 -34.58 -48.64 1.66
C ILE A 10 -34.44 -47.22 2.20
N CYS A 11 -33.76 -47.11 3.32
CA CYS A 11 -33.37 -45.81 3.90
C CYS A 11 -32.19 -45.27 3.08
N VAL A 12 -32.48 -44.39 2.09
CA VAL A 12 -31.43 -43.67 1.36
C VAL A 12 -30.96 -42.56 2.26
N ILE A 13 -29.84 -42.77 2.98
CA ILE A 13 -29.13 -41.75 3.71
C ILE A 13 -28.40 -40.91 2.65
N LEU A 14 -29.01 -39.76 2.32
CA LEU A 14 -28.37 -38.74 1.49
C LEU A 14 -27.25 -38.07 2.31
N LEU A 15 -26.04 -38.56 2.14
CA LEU A 15 -24.84 -37.98 2.74
C LEU A 15 -24.55 -36.67 1.98
N MET A 16 -25.10 -35.54 2.49
CA MET A 16 -24.67 -34.22 2.04
C MET A 16 -23.21 -34.04 2.44
N MET A 17 -22.30 -34.25 1.51
CA MET A 17 -20.95 -33.77 1.61
C MET A 17 -21.00 -32.24 1.58
N VAL A 18 -20.98 -31.63 2.75
CA VAL A 18 -20.62 -30.21 2.90
C VAL A 18 -19.15 -30.12 2.53
N THR A 19 -18.87 -29.79 1.28
CA THR A 19 -17.54 -29.33 0.91
C THR A 19 -17.36 -27.97 1.58
N VAL A 20 -16.76 -27.96 2.77
CA VAL A 20 -16.17 -26.77 3.32
C VAL A 20 -15.06 -26.39 2.35
N GLY A 21 -15.38 -25.49 1.41
CA GLY A 21 -14.38 -24.82 0.62
C GLY A 21 -13.45 -24.13 1.62
N CYS A 22 -12.25 -24.64 1.79
CA CYS A 22 -11.15 -23.84 2.27
C CYS A 22 -10.94 -22.76 1.21
N ASP A 23 -11.67 -21.66 1.33
CA ASP A 23 -11.19 -20.39 0.82
C ASP A 23 -9.92 -20.12 1.60
N GLY A 24 -8.80 -20.63 1.05
CA GLY A 24 -7.48 -20.27 1.53
C GLY A 24 -7.47 -18.75 1.60
N LEU A 25 -7.28 -18.20 2.80
CA LEU A 25 -6.96 -16.79 2.98
C LEU A 25 -5.76 -16.52 2.07
N MET A 26 -6.01 -16.10 0.84
CA MET A 26 -4.97 -15.57 -0.02
C MET A 26 -4.47 -14.33 0.71
N SER A 27 -3.33 -14.46 1.36
CA SER A 27 -2.64 -13.33 1.97
C SER A 27 -2.56 -12.23 0.90
N LYS A 28 -3.22 -11.11 1.15
CA LYS A 28 -3.27 -10.00 0.20
C LYS A 28 -1.83 -9.57 -0.06
N LYS A 29 -1.39 -9.63 -1.31
CA LYS A 29 -0.02 -9.34 -1.68
C LYS A 29 0.27 -7.87 -1.42
N VAL A 30 1.06 -7.58 -0.39
CA VAL A 30 1.52 -6.22 -0.08
C VAL A 30 2.65 -5.83 -1.04
N LYS A 31 2.49 -4.71 -1.76
CA LYS A 31 3.57 -4.12 -2.55
C LYS A 31 4.32 -3.12 -1.67
N ARG A 32 5.59 -3.39 -1.41
CA ARG A 32 6.47 -2.51 -0.63
C ARG A 32 7.30 -1.65 -1.57
N VAL A 33 7.35 -0.36 -1.28
CA VAL A 33 8.06 0.61 -2.10
C VAL A 33 9.03 1.39 -1.22
N GLY A 34 10.32 1.31 -1.54
CA GLY A 34 11.36 2.17 -1.04
C GLY A 34 11.72 3.21 -2.10
N MET A 35 11.97 4.45 -1.69
CA MET A 35 12.28 5.53 -2.62
C MET A 35 13.22 6.56 -1.98
N VAL A 36 13.92 7.33 -2.81
CA VAL A 36 14.86 8.37 -2.35
C VAL A 36 14.76 9.61 -3.22
N VAL A 37 14.89 10.78 -2.60
CA VAL A 37 15.02 12.08 -3.27
C VAL A 37 15.92 12.99 -2.45
N GLY A 38 16.59 13.93 -3.08
CA GLY A 38 17.33 14.96 -2.37
C GLY A 38 16.38 15.99 -1.72
N LEU A 39 16.83 16.60 -0.62
CA LEU A 39 16.13 17.71 0.05
C LEU A 39 17.02 18.95 0.04
N ASN A 40 16.46 20.08 -0.37
CA ASN A 40 17.16 21.35 -0.29
C ASN A 40 17.35 21.76 1.17
N PRO A 41 18.61 21.95 1.64
CA PRO A 41 18.87 22.27 3.05
C PRO A 41 18.20 23.55 3.54
N LYS A 42 17.94 24.51 2.65
CA LYS A 42 17.25 25.77 3.00
C LYS A 42 15.78 25.54 3.40
N ASP A 43 15.16 24.48 2.89
CA ASP A 43 13.74 24.18 3.09
C ASP A 43 13.53 23.12 4.21
N MET A 44 14.60 22.65 4.85
CA MET A 44 14.58 21.59 5.87
C MET A 44 13.59 21.85 7.00
N SER A 45 13.57 23.10 7.52
CA SER A 45 12.66 23.47 8.61
C SER A 45 11.20 23.41 8.18
N ASP A 46 10.90 24.00 7.04
CA ASP A 46 9.56 24.07 6.49
C ASP A 46 9.04 22.68 6.10
N TYR A 47 9.93 21.84 5.55
CA TYR A 47 9.63 20.45 5.24
C TYR A 47 9.22 19.65 6.49
N LYS A 48 9.97 19.80 7.60
CA LYS A 48 9.64 19.14 8.87
C LYS A 48 8.32 19.64 9.46
N ILE A 49 8.04 20.94 9.37
CA ILE A 49 6.77 21.53 9.82
C ILE A 49 5.61 20.97 8.98
N LEU A 50 5.78 20.94 7.66
CA LEU A 50 4.79 20.41 6.73
C LEU A 50 4.40 18.95 7.03
N HIS A 51 5.37 18.13 7.45
CA HIS A 51 5.18 16.71 7.77
C HIS A 51 4.97 16.41 9.26
N SER A 52 4.86 17.43 10.10
CA SER A 52 4.66 17.25 11.54
C SER A 52 3.30 16.62 11.88
N ASP A 53 3.17 16.03 13.07
CA ASP A 53 1.92 15.41 13.52
C ASP A 53 0.79 16.42 13.72
N SER A 54 1.12 17.69 13.96
CA SER A 54 0.15 18.78 14.07
C SER A 54 -0.46 19.17 12.71
N ASN A 55 0.17 18.79 11.60
CA ASN A 55 -0.37 19.02 10.25
C ASN A 55 -0.93 17.71 9.67
N PRO A 56 -2.26 17.58 9.50
CA PRO A 56 -2.86 16.35 8.98
C PRO A 56 -2.42 16.04 7.52
N GLY A 57 -2.09 17.07 6.74
CA GLY A 57 -1.60 16.93 5.37
C GLY A 57 -2.54 16.14 4.48
N VAL A 58 -2.05 15.02 3.95
CA VAL A 58 -2.78 14.14 3.03
C VAL A 58 -2.90 12.70 3.54
N ARG A 59 -2.63 12.44 4.84
CA ARG A 59 -2.59 11.09 5.42
C ARG A 59 -3.87 10.29 5.20
N ASP A 60 -5.03 10.94 5.30
CA ASP A 60 -6.34 10.31 5.03
C ASP A 60 -6.49 9.89 3.56
N LEU A 61 -5.96 10.67 2.63
CA LEU A 61 -5.98 10.33 1.20
C LEU A 61 -5.02 9.18 0.89
N LEU A 62 -3.84 9.15 1.50
CA LEU A 62 -2.94 8.01 1.38
C LEU A 62 -3.65 6.71 1.79
N ASN A 63 -4.29 6.70 2.97
CA ASN A 63 -5.06 5.55 3.46
C ASN A 63 -6.24 5.21 2.54
N LYS A 64 -6.98 6.20 2.05
CA LYS A 64 -8.10 6.02 1.11
C LYS A 64 -7.68 5.26 -0.15
N TYR A 65 -6.46 5.47 -0.61
CA TYR A 65 -5.91 4.82 -1.80
C TYR A 65 -4.96 3.67 -1.46
N ASN A 66 -5.20 2.99 -0.34
CA ASN A 66 -4.50 1.78 0.08
C ASN A 66 -2.98 1.93 0.29
N MET A 67 -2.50 3.14 0.51
CA MET A 67 -1.11 3.41 0.83
C MET A 67 -0.97 3.56 2.35
N HIS A 68 -0.25 2.64 2.99
CA HIS A 68 -0.11 2.54 4.44
C HIS A 68 1.36 2.58 4.86
N ASN A 69 1.58 2.77 6.15
CA ASN A 69 2.92 2.75 6.75
C ASN A 69 3.90 3.70 6.06
N PHE A 70 3.37 4.81 5.48
CA PHE A 70 4.20 5.79 4.80
C PHE A 70 5.12 6.47 5.80
N SER A 71 6.43 6.29 5.61
CA SER A 71 7.47 6.81 6.48
C SER A 71 8.53 7.53 5.67
N ILE A 72 9.04 8.65 6.17
CA ILE A 72 10.13 9.40 5.55
C ILE A 72 11.24 9.57 6.58
N PHE A 73 12.45 9.23 6.19
CA PHE A 73 13.66 9.38 6.99
C PHE A 73 14.60 10.36 6.32
N LEU A 74 15.23 11.23 7.11
CA LEU A 74 16.21 12.19 6.60
C LEU A 74 17.62 11.75 6.97
N HIS A 75 18.52 11.77 6.01
CA HIS A 75 19.92 11.50 6.25
C HIS A 75 20.82 12.35 5.36
N GLN A 76 22.00 12.70 5.89
CA GLN A 76 23.01 13.45 5.13
C GLN A 76 24.07 12.49 4.61
N ILE A 77 24.33 12.54 3.30
CA ILE A 77 25.38 11.77 2.65
C ILE A 77 26.27 12.77 1.90
N GLU A 78 27.57 12.76 2.19
CA GLU A 78 28.56 13.64 1.55
C GLU A 78 28.12 15.12 1.52
N GLY A 79 27.58 15.60 2.64
CA GLY A 79 27.13 16.99 2.79
C GLY A 79 25.78 17.32 2.14
N LYS A 80 25.14 16.39 1.46
CA LYS A 80 23.82 16.56 0.84
C LYS A 80 22.74 15.86 1.64
N TRP A 81 21.56 16.48 1.77
CA TRP A 81 20.43 15.89 2.45
C TRP A 81 19.55 15.09 1.51
N TYR A 82 19.09 13.94 2.01
CA TYR A 82 18.21 13.04 1.31
C TYR A 82 17.03 12.64 2.18
N GLU A 83 15.89 12.46 1.52
CA GLU A 83 14.69 11.84 2.05
C GLU A 83 14.66 10.38 1.57
N PHE A 84 14.50 9.45 2.50
CA PHE A 84 14.28 8.03 2.23
C PHE A 84 12.84 7.71 2.60
N GLY A 85 12.03 7.46 1.59
CA GLY A 85 10.62 7.13 1.75
C GLY A 85 10.38 5.62 1.73
N TYR A 86 9.41 5.18 2.51
CA TYR A 86 8.90 3.81 2.47
C TYR A 86 7.39 3.83 2.61
N TYR A 87 6.70 2.99 1.86
CA TYR A 87 5.30 2.72 2.07
C TYR A 87 4.89 1.30 1.64
N GLU A 88 3.72 0.86 2.12
CA GLU A 88 3.07 -0.38 1.74
C GLU A 88 1.78 -0.08 1.00
N TYR A 89 1.60 -0.70 -0.14
CA TYR A 89 0.35 -0.67 -0.88
C TYR A 89 -0.37 -2.00 -0.70
N THR A 90 -1.63 -1.94 -0.28
CA THR A 90 -2.47 -3.10 0.04
C THR A 90 -3.71 -3.21 -0.85
N GLY A 91 -3.83 -2.39 -1.88
CA GLY A 91 -4.91 -2.43 -2.87
C GLY A 91 -4.74 -3.56 -3.90
N ASP A 92 -5.71 -3.66 -4.78
CA ASP A 92 -5.74 -4.68 -5.83
C ASP A 92 -5.24 -4.15 -7.19
N ASP A 93 -5.34 -2.83 -7.41
CA ASP A 93 -4.91 -2.16 -8.65
C ASP A 93 -4.11 -0.90 -8.32
N PHE A 94 -2.80 -1.09 -8.23
CA PHE A 94 -1.87 -0.01 -7.88
C PHE A 94 -1.94 1.17 -8.85
N GLU A 95 -1.97 0.90 -10.14
CA GLU A 95 -1.94 1.97 -11.15
C GLU A 95 -3.22 2.79 -11.14
N ALA A 96 -4.38 2.12 -11.04
CA ALA A 96 -5.66 2.80 -10.96
C ALA A 96 -5.78 3.64 -9.67
N ASP A 97 -5.33 3.11 -8.53
CA ASP A 97 -5.40 3.83 -7.26
C ASP A 97 -4.44 5.03 -7.23
N MET A 98 -3.22 4.89 -7.77
CA MET A 98 -2.28 6.01 -7.88
C MET A 98 -2.78 7.08 -8.85
N ALA A 99 -3.43 6.70 -9.96
CA ALA A 99 -4.03 7.65 -10.89
C ALA A 99 -5.18 8.44 -10.22
N LYS A 100 -6.06 7.77 -9.49
CA LYS A 100 -7.15 8.41 -8.72
C LYS A 100 -6.60 9.34 -7.64
N MET A 101 -5.62 8.88 -6.86
CA MET A 101 -4.96 9.67 -5.84
C MET A 101 -4.32 10.93 -6.43
N GLY A 102 -3.59 10.81 -7.54
CA GLY A 102 -2.98 11.94 -8.24
C GLY A 102 -4.00 12.93 -8.84
N ALA A 103 -5.24 12.52 -9.06
CA ALA A 103 -6.33 13.39 -9.50
C ALA A 103 -6.95 14.21 -8.35
N GLU A 104 -6.72 13.85 -7.09
CA GLU A 104 -7.24 14.58 -5.92
C GLU A 104 -6.64 15.99 -5.85
N PRO A 105 -7.47 17.04 -5.77
CA PRO A 105 -6.97 18.42 -5.73
C PRO A 105 -6.01 18.69 -4.56
N ARG A 106 -6.28 18.10 -3.39
CA ARG A 106 -5.44 18.28 -2.19
C ARG A 106 -4.08 17.57 -2.33
N ILE A 107 -4.03 16.41 -2.99
CA ILE A 107 -2.76 15.74 -3.31
C ILE A 107 -1.93 16.60 -4.26
N ARG A 108 -2.53 17.13 -5.32
CA ARG A 108 -1.82 18.02 -6.26
C ARG A 108 -1.27 19.27 -5.58
N ALA A 109 -2.07 19.89 -4.71
CA ALA A 109 -1.63 21.05 -3.95
C ALA A 109 -0.48 20.72 -3.01
N TRP A 110 -0.53 19.56 -2.33
CA TRP A 110 0.51 19.05 -1.45
C TRP A 110 1.81 18.80 -2.21
N LEU A 111 1.76 18.05 -3.31
CA LEU A 111 2.93 17.74 -4.14
C LEU A 111 3.57 19.01 -4.69
N LYS A 112 2.77 19.99 -5.13
CA LYS A 112 3.30 21.27 -5.61
C LYS A 112 4.16 21.99 -4.56
N VAL A 113 3.85 21.84 -3.28
CA VAL A 113 4.66 22.40 -2.19
C VAL A 113 5.91 21.56 -1.96
N CYS A 114 5.77 20.23 -1.86
CA CYS A 114 6.89 19.31 -1.63
C CYS A 114 7.92 19.35 -2.76
N ASP A 115 7.47 19.33 -4.02
CA ASP A 115 8.35 19.30 -5.20
C ASP A 115 9.30 20.49 -5.26
N GLN A 116 8.91 21.65 -4.73
CA GLN A 116 9.75 22.84 -4.67
C GLN A 116 10.90 22.72 -3.67
N MET A 117 10.74 21.86 -2.66
CA MET A 117 11.74 21.60 -1.61
C MET A 117 12.68 20.46 -1.98
N GLN A 118 12.27 19.61 -2.92
CA GLN A 118 12.97 18.40 -3.32
C GLN A 118 13.96 18.63 -4.46
N LEU A 119 15.03 17.85 -4.45
CA LEU A 119 16.10 17.86 -5.46
C LEU A 119 16.19 16.45 -6.06
N PRO A 120 15.53 16.17 -7.19
CA PRO A 120 15.60 14.88 -7.85
C PRO A 120 17.03 14.43 -8.13
N LEU A 121 17.28 13.14 -8.04
CA LEU A 121 18.58 12.55 -8.39
C LEU A 121 18.85 12.70 -9.88
N LYS A 122 20.11 12.63 -10.27
CA LYS A 122 20.50 12.74 -11.69
C LYS A 122 19.77 11.69 -12.55
N GLY A 123 19.02 12.18 -13.52
CA GLY A 123 18.23 11.33 -14.43
C GLY A 123 16.78 11.10 -13.97
N GLU A 124 16.45 11.48 -12.74
CA GLU A 124 15.09 11.36 -12.20
C GLU A 124 14.31 12.66 -12.32
N LYS A 125 12.98 12.55 -12.38
CA LYS A 125 12.07 13.72 -12.38
C LYS A 125 11.47 14.01 -11.01
N SER A 126 11.52 13.04 -10.11
CA SER A 126 10.96 13.06 -8.75
C SER A 126 11.72 12.05 -7.91
N TRP A 127 11.02 11.34 -7.02
CA TRP A 127 11.57 10.26 -6.24
C TRP A 127 12.13 9.13 -7.11
N ALA A 128 13.37 8.71 -6.85
CA ALA A 128 13.95 7.50 -7.42
C ALA A 128 13.43 6.29 -6.65
N ILE A 129 12.89 5.31 -7.36
CA ILE A 129 12.43 4.06 -6.75
C ILE A 129 13.64 3.16 -6.51
N MET A 130 13.72 2.61 -5.29
CA MET A 130 14.79 1.69 -4.90
C MET A 130 14.36 0.24 -5.12
N GLU A 131 15.29 -0.62 -5.51
CA GLU A 131 15.07 -2.04 -5.62
C GLU A 131 14.96 -2.68 -4.23
N GLN A 132 13.90 -3.44 -3.98
CA GLN A 132 13.77 -4.24 -2.76
C GLN A 132 14.57 -5.53 -2.92
N VAL A 133 15.66 -5.67 -2.17
CA VAL A 133 16.52 -6.87 -2.23
C VAL A 133 16.24 -7.87 -1.11
N TYR A 134 15.52 -7.47 -0.06
CA TYR A 134 15.20 -8.33 1.09
C TYR A 134 13.90 -7.90 1.78
N TYR A 135 13.16 -8.88 2.25
CA TYR A 135 12.03 -8.72 3.15
C TYR A 135 11.92 -9.96 4.05
N ASN A 136 11.67 -9.73 5.32
CA ASN A 136 11.38 -10.77 6.31
C ASN A 136 10.02 -10.48 6.95
N GLU A 137 9.14 -11.48 7.03
CA GLU A 137 7.86 -11.41 7.73
C GLU A 137 8.05 -11.45 9.25
#